data_f5d04c7010929dd092cda36a8008b788
#
_entry.id   f5d04c7010929dd092cda36a8008b788
#
_cell.length_a   1.000
_cell.length_b   1.000
_cell.length_c   1.000
_cell.angle_alpha   90.00
_cell.angle_beta   90.00
_cell.angle_gamma   90.00
#
_symmetry.space_group_name_H-M   'P 1'
#
loop_
_entity.id
_entity.type
_entity.pdbx_description
1 polymer ?
#
loop_
_entity_poly.entity_id
_entity_poly.type
_entity_poly.pdbx_seq_one_letter_code
_entity_poly.pdbx_strand_id
1 'polypeptide(L)'
;MEIPYHLTCLLRNLYAGQEATVRTGHGTIDWFQIGKGVRQGCILSLCLFILYAEYIMRNVGMDEAQAGIKIAGRNINNLRYADDITFMVKRKEELKSLLIKVKEKSEKAGLRLNIQKTKIMASGPITSWQIDGEKWKQ
;
A
#
# COMPACT_ATOMS: atom_id res chain seq x y z
N MET A 1 -5.50 13.81 9.02
CA MET A 1 -5.31 13.07 10.31
C MET A 1 -4.18 13.76 11.02
N GLU A 2 -4.46 14.41 12.12
CA GLU A 2 -3.44 15.10 12.90
C GLU A 2 -2.92 14.16 13.98
N ILE A 3 -1.67 13.74 13.84
CA ILE A 3 -0.98 12.97 14.87
C ILE A 3 -0.35 13.97 15.84
N PRO A 4 -0.59 13.86 17.16
CA PRO A 4 -0.01 14.76 18.14
C PRO A 4 1.51 14.84 18.02
N TYR A 5 2.06 16.05 18.12
CA TYR A 5 3.49 16.31 17.91
C TYR A 5 4.40 15.46 18.80
N HIS A 6 4.04 15.26 20.08
CA HIS A 6 4.83 14.43 20.98
C HIS A 6 4.96 12.98 20.54
N LEU A 7 3.88 12.39 19.94
CA LEU A 7 3.94 11.03 19.40
C LEU A 7 4.84 10.98 18.16
N THR A 8 4.79 12.01 17.32
CA THR A 8 5.68 12.11 16.15
C THR A 8 7.15 12.19 16.58
N CYS A 9 7.45 12.95 17.63
CA CYS A 9 8.81 13.03 18.19
C CYS A 9 9.28 11.68 18.76
N LEU A 10 8.42 10.99 19.52
CA LEU A 10 8.72 9.67 20.07
C LEU A 10 9.02 8.65 18.96
N LEU A 11 8.19 8.63 17.92
CA LEU A 11 8.40 7.76 16.76
C LEU A 11 9.70 8.08 16.03
N ARG A 12 9.99 9.36 15.82
CA ARG A 12 11.25 9.79 15.19
C ARG A 12 12.46 9.32 16.00
N ASN A 13 12.42 9.47 17.30
CA ASN A 13 13.50 9.03 18.18
C ASN A 13 13.64 7.50 18.20
N LEU A 14 12.50 6.77 18.15
CA LEU A 14 12.51 5.31 18.10
C LEU A 14 13.17 4.76 16.83
N TYR A 15 13.01 5.47 15.71
CA TYR A 15 13.53 5.04 14.40
C TYR A 15 14.85 5.75 14.01
N ALA A 16 15.31 6.73 14.78
CA ALA A 16 16.57 7.41 14.52
C ALA A 16 17.77 6.52 14.85
N GLY A 17 18.73 6.46 13.95
CA GLY A 17 20.00 5.76 14.19
C GLY A 17 19.87 4.24 14.37
N GLN A 18 18.82 3.62 13.84
CA GLN A 18 18.67 2.17 13.92
C GLN A 18 19.72 1.46 13.08
N GLU A 19 20.31 0.43 13.68
CA GLU A 19 21.28 -0.45 13.04
C GLU A 19 20.80 -1.89 13.07
N ALA A 20 21.25 -2.66 12.13
CA ALA A 20 21.00 -4.09 12.06
C ALA A 20 22.27 -4.87 11.71
N THR A 21 22.28 -6.13 12.09
CA THR A 21 23.27 -7.10 11.66
C THR A 21 22.56 -8.40 11.29
N VAL A 22 23.17 -9.21 10.45
CA VAL A 22 22.62 -10.51 10.04
C VAL A 22 23.52 -11.61 10.56
N ARG A 23 22.91 -12.57 11.27
CA ARG A 23 23.60 -13.78 11.71
C ARG A 23 23.43 -14.87 10.65
N THR A 24 24.54 -15.34 10.13
CA THR A 24 24.59 -16.45 9.16
C THR A 24 25.19 -17.69 9.81
N GLY A 25 25.15 -18.84 9.13
CA GLY A 25 25.83 -20.06 9.59
C GLY A 25 27.35 -19.93 9.68
N HIS A 26 27.94 -18.92 9.05
CA HIS A 26 29.39 -18.64 9.02
C HIS A 26 29.83 -17.49 9.94
N GLY A 27 28.89 -16.91 10.71
CA GLY A 27 29.17 -15.79 11.61
C GLY A 27 28.17 -14.66 11.49
N THR A 28 28.50 -13.52 12.11
CA THR A 28 27.69 -12.30 12.09
C THR A 28 28.38 -11.28 11.19
N ILE A 29 27.62 -10.64 10.30
CA ILE A 29 28.14 -9.56 9.46
C ILE A 29 28.28 -8.27 10.27
N ASP A 30 29.03 -7.30 9.75
CA ASP A 30 29.14 -5.98 10.36
C ASP A 30 27.79 -5.26 10.46
N TRP A 31 27.67 -4.41 11.46
CA TRP A 31 26.49 -3.59 11.66
C TRP A 31 26.32 -2.59 10.51
N PHE A 32 25.09 -2.46 10.02
CA PHE A 32 24.74 -1.48 9.01
C PHE A 32 23.53 -0.66 9.43
N GLN A 33 23.49 0.58 8.99
CA GLN A 33 22.39 1.49 9.32
C GLN A 33 21.15 1.21 8.49
N ILE A 34 19.98 1.28 9.15
CA ILE A 34 18.67 1.14 8.51
C ILE A 34 18.20 2.54 8.14
N GLY A 35 18.17 2.84 6.83
CA GLY A 35 17.76 4.15 6.32
C GLY A 35 16.26 4.32 6.14
N LYS A 36 15.49 3.24 6.04
CA LYS A 36 14.02 3.27 5.84
C LYS A 36 13.38 1.91 6.11
N GLY A 37 12.08 1.96 6.36
CA GLY A 37 11.26 0.79 6.67
C GLY A 37 10.83 0.77 8.13
N VAL A 38 10.08 -0.25 8.49
CA VAL A 38 9.63 -0.51 9.86
C VAL A 38 10.11 -1.88 10.32
N ARG A 39 10.32 -2.03 11.62
CA ARG A 39 10.87 -3.25 12.20
C ARG A 39 9.88 -4.41 12.06
N GLN A 40 10.30 -5.50 11.42
CA GLN A 40 9.50 -6.72 11.32
C GLN A 40 9.25 -7.34 12.71
N GLY A 41 8.02 -7.84 12.94
CA GLY A 41 7.63 -8.44 14.21
C GLY A 41 7.27 -7.47 15.33
N CYS A 42 7.31 -6.16 15.10
CA CYS A 42 6.88 -5.15 16.07
C CYS A 42 5.41 -4.77 15.84
N ILE A 43 4.60 -4.78 16.88
CA ILE A 43 3.17 -4.39 16.83
C ILE A 43 3.00 -2.97 16.27
N LEU A 44 3.89 -2.05 16.67
CA LEU A 44 3.86 -0.66 16.21
C LEU A 44 4.07 -0.55 14.70
N SER A 45 4.85 -1.44 14.11
CA SER A 45 5.12 -1.45 12.67
C SER A 45 3.87 -1.68 11.83
N LEU A 46 2.97 -2.55 12.29
CA LEU A 46 1.68 -2.78 11.65
C LEU A 46 0.81 -1.51 11.68
N CYS A 47 0.72 -0.86 12.83
CA CYS A 47 -0.03 0.38 12.98
C CYS A 47 0.52 1.50 12.07
N LEU A 48 1.85 1.65 12.03
CA LEU A 48 2.50 2.64 11.16
C LEU A 48 2.27 2.35 9.68
N PHE A 49 2.32 1.08 9.28
CA PHE A 49 2.03 0.69 7.90
C PHE A 49 0.58 0.99 7.52
N ILE A 50 -0.39 0.68 8.39
CA ILE A 50 -1.81 0.97 8.15
C ILE A 50 -2.03 2.49 8.02
N LEU A 51 -1.43 3.30 8.90
CA LEU A 51 -1.51 4.76 8.83
C LEU A 51 -0.90 5.30 7.53
N TYR A 52 0.20 4.72 7.10
CA TYR A 52 0.87 5.10 5.86
C TYR A 52 0.05 4.74 4.62
N ALA A 53 -0.50 3.53 4.58
CA ALA A 53 -1.42 3.10 3.54
C ALA A 53 -2.66 4.01 3.46
N GLU A 54 -3.22 4.37 4.62
CA GLU A 54 -4.35 5.32 4.70
C GLU A 54 -3.98 6.69 4.16
N TYR A 55 -2.80 7.21 4.49
CA TYR A 55 -2.31 8.47 3.94
C TYR A 55 -2.20 8.43 2.41
N ILE A 56 -1.66 7.36 1.84
CA ILE A 56 -1.57 7.19 0.39
C ILE A 56 -2.97 7.18 -0.23
N MET A 57 -3.88 6.38 0.32
CA MET A 57 -5.24 6.23 -0.22
C MET A 57 -6.05 7.53 -0.18
N ARG A 58 -5.92 8.33 0.87
CA ARG A 58 -6.53 9.68 0.93
C ARG A 58 -5.98 10.61 -0.16
N ASN A 59 -4.69 10.52 -0.47
CA ASN A 59 -4.06 11.33 -1.51
C ASN A 59 -4.36 10.83 -2.95
N VAL A 60 -4.92 9.64 -3.11
CA VAL A 60 -5.42 9.14 -4.40
C VAL A 60 -6.70 9.87 -4.82
N GLY A 61 -7.41 10.49 -3.86
CA GLY A 61 -8.61 11.27 -4.14
C GLY A 61 -9.73 10.42 -4.72
N MET A 62 -9.99 9.27 -4.12
CA MET A 62 -11.18 8.51 -4.44
C MET A 62 -12.39 9.26 -3.88
N ASP A 63 -13.22 9.80 -4.77
CA ASP A 63 -14.55 10.27 -4.39
C ASP A 63 -15.36 9.07 -3.92
N GLU A 64 -15.45 8.92 -2.59
CA GLU A 64 -16.16 7.80 -1.94
C GLU A 64 -17.63 7.73 -2.37
N ALA A 65 -18.18 8.84 -2.86
CA ALA A 65 -19.57 8.92 -3.30
C ALA A 65 -19.83 8.31 -4.68
N GLN A 66 -18.86 8.27 -5.57
CA GLN A 66 -19.07 7.87 -6.98
C GLN A 66 -18.39 6.54 -7.35
N ALA A 67 -17.24 6.22 -6.77
CA ALA A 67 -16.52 4.99 -7.04
C ALA A 67 -16.98 3.86 -6.11
N GLY A 68 -17.02 2.63 -6.62
CA GLY A 68 -17.33 1.45 -5.83
C GLY A 68 -18.64 0.74 -6.20
N ILE A 69 -18.92 -0.32 -5.46
CA ILE A 69 -20.12 -1.11 -5.57
C ILE A 69 -20.99 -0.99 -4.32
N LYS A 70 -22.32 -1.03 -4.49
CA LYS A 70 -23.23 -1.01 -3.34
C LYS A 70 -23.44 -2.42 -2.81
N ILE A 71 -23.08 -2.62 -1.53
CA ILE A 71 -23.33 -3.87 -0.80
C ILE A 71 -24.13 -3.50 0.46
N ALA A 72 -25.30 -4.10 0.63
CA ALA A 72 -26.18 -3.84 1.77
C ALA A 72 -26.43 -2.33 2.04
N GLY A 73 -26.64 -1.55 0.97
CA GLY A 73 -26.89 -0.10 1.05
C GLY A 73 -25.65 0.78 1.28
N ARG A 74 -24.48 0.19 1.51
CA ARG A 74 -23.22 0.91 1.70
C ARG A 74 -22.38 0.88 0.41
N ASN A 75 -21.75 1.99 0.09
CA ASN A 75 -20.82 2.05 -1.05
C ASN A 75 -19.45 1.57 -0.61
N ILE A 76 -18.95 0.49 -1.23
CA ILE A 76 -17.65 -0.09 -0.93
C ILE A 76 -16.78 0.06 -2.19
N ASN A 77 -15.69 0.77 -2.08
CA ASN A 77 -14.75 1.04 -3.18
C ASN A 77 -13.40 0.34 -2.98
N ASN A 78 -13.04 0.01 -1.76
CA ASN A 78 -11.85 -0.79 -1.46
C ASN A 78 -12.03 -1.63 -0.19
N LEU A 79 -11.30 -2.73 -0.14
CA LEU A 79 -11.10 -3.56 1.05
C LEU A 79 -9.60 -3.67 1.29
N ARG A 80 -9.20 -3.64 2.56
CA ARG A 80 -7.80 -3.71 2.96
C ARG A 80 -7.59 -4.77 4.03
N TYR A 81 -6.56 -5.55 3.82
CA TYR A 81 -6.10 -6.52 4.81
C TYR A 81 -4.57 -6.54 4.80
N ALA A 82 -3.97 -6.05 5.87
CA ALA A 82 -2.52 -5.83 5.98
C ALA A 82 -1.98 -5.01 4.78
N ASP A 83 -1.14 -5.60 3.95
CA ASP A 83 -0.57 -5.03 2.73
C ASP A 83 -1.40 -5.31 1.47
N ASP A 84 -2.42 -6.17 1.56
CA ASP A 84 -3.30 -6.47 0.44
C ASP A 84 -4.44 -5.45 0.33
N ILE A 85 -4.65 -4.94 -0.87
CA ILE A 85 -5.73 -3.99 -1.17
C ILE A 85 -6.55 -4.53 -2.35
N THR A 86 -7.87 -4.60 -2.17
CA THR A 86 -8.80 -4.93 -3.23
C THR A 86 -9.62 -3.70 -3.60
N PHE A 87 -9.56 -3.27 -4.85
CA PHE A 87 -10.39 -2.19 -5.37
C PHE A 87 -11.64 -2.76 -6.03
N MET A 88 -12.76 -2.09 -5.81
CA MET A 88 -14.06 -2.43 -6.38
C MET A 88 -14.60 -1.26 -7.19
N VAL A 89 -14.82 -1.47 -8.46
CA VAL A 89 -15.33 -0.45 -9.39
C VAL A 89 -16.34 -1.05 -10.34
N LYS A 90 -17.18 -0.22 -10.93
CA LYS A 90 -18.20 -0.67 -11.90
C LYS A 90 -17.68 -0.73 -13.32
N ARG A 91 -16.67 0.07 -13.66
CA ARG A 91 -16.17 0.25 -15.01
C ARG A 91 -14.69 -0.01 -15.11
N LYS A 92 -14.29 -0.55 -16.24
CA LYS A 92 -12.88 -0.85 -16.56
C LYS A 92 -11.98 0.39 -16.55
N GLU A 93 -12.49 1.48 -17.12
CA GLU A 93 -11.77 2.76 -17.23
C GLU A 93 -11.52 3.37 -15.85
N GLU A 94 -12.48 3.26 -14.94
CA GLU A 94 -12.36 3.72 -13.56
C GLU A 94 -11.24 2.93 -12.83
N LEU A 95 -11.21 1.61 -13.01
CA LEU A 95 -10.18 0.77 -12.42
C LEU A 95 -8.79 1.13 -12.94
N LYS A 96 -8.67 1.34 -14.25
CA LYS A 96 -7.40 1.72 -14.88
C LYS A 96 -6.91 3.06 -14.35
N SER A 97 -7.76 4.08 -14.33
CA SER A 97 -7.42 5.41 -13.79
C SER A 97 -7.03 5.34 -12.31
N LEU A 98 -7.76 4.54 -11.52
CA LEU A 98 -7.47 4.35 -10.10
C LEU A 98 -6.12 3.68 -9.88
N LEU A 99 -5.83 2.59 -10.60
CA LEU A 99 -4.56 1.87 -10.46
C LEU A 99 -3.35 2.73 -10.85
N ILE A 100 -3.46 3.58 -11.89
CA ILE A 100 -2.41 4.53 -12.26
C ILE A 100 -2.18 5.52 -11.12
N LYS A 101 -3.24 6.13 -10.57
CA LYS A 101 -3.13 7.07 -9.45
C LYS A 101 -2.52 6.42 -8.20
N VAL A 102 -2.95 5.19 -7.87
CA VAL A 102 -2.39 4.43 -6.72
C VAL A 102 -0.92 4.14 -6.95
N LYS A 103 -0.53 3.69 -8.15
CA LYS A 103 0.86 3.44 -8.53
C LYS A 103 1.72 4.69 -8.32
N GLU A 104 1.32 5.82 -8.91
CA GLU A 104 2.05 7.09 -8.80
C GLU A 104 2.20 7.56 -7.34
N LYS A 105 1.10 7.52 -6.56
CA LYS A 105 1.12 7.98 -5.17
C LYS A 105 1.92 7.04 -4.26
N SER A 106 1.84 5.74 -4.51
CA SER A 106 2.62 4.74 -3.78
C SER A 106 4.11 4.88 -4.08
N GLU A 107 4.50 5.07 -5.34
CA GLU A 107 5.89 5.27 -5.73
C GLU A 107 6.49 6.55 -5.14
N LYS A 108 5.74 7.66 -5.13
CA LYS A 108 6.14 8.89 -4.44
C LYS A 108 6.32 8.70 -2.93
N ALA A 109 5.58 7.78 -2.35
CA ALA A 109 5.68 7.39 -0.96
C ALA A 109 6.74 6.28 -0.71
N GLY A 110 7.47 5.83 -1.74
CA GLY A 110 8.50 4.79 -1.62
C GLY A 110 7.98 3.36 -1.56
N LEU A 111 6.69 3.14 -1.85
CA LEU A 111 6.09 1.80 -2.00
C LEU A 111 5.90 1.48 -3.47
N ARG A 112 6.12 0.21 -3.85
CA ARG A 112 5.89 -0.26 -5.22
C ARG A 112 4.78 -1.30 -5.25
N LEU A 113 3.86 -1.14 -6.20
CA LEU A 113 2.86 -2.17 -6.49
C LEU A 113 3.54 -3.42 -7.04
N ASN A 114 3.17 -4.58 -6.50
CA ASN A 114 3.62 -5.86 -7.03
C ASN A 114 2.68 -6.31 -8.15
N ILE A 115 2.97 -5.91 -9.38
CA ILE A 115 2.14 -6.17 -10.55
C ILE A 115 1.99 -7.67 -10.83
N GLN A 116 3.04 -8.46 -10.55
CA GLN A 116 3.00 -9.92 -10.77
C GLN A 116 2.03 -10.64 -9.82
N LYS A 117 1.81 -10.09 -8.61
CA LYS A 117 0.85 -10.60 -7.63
C LYS A 117 -0.54 -9.99 -7.77
N THR A 118 -0.65 -8.84 -8.44
CA THR A 118 -1.93 -8.15 -8.61
C THR A 118 -2.78 -8.89 -9.64
N LYS A 119 -4.03 -9.17 -9.28
CA LYS A 119 -5.00 -9.88 -10.14
C LYS A 119 -6.19 -8.98 -10.40
N ILE A 120 -6.79 -9.13 -11.58
CA ILE A 120 -8.00 -8.43 -11.97
C ILE A 120 -9.10 -9.47 -12.15
N MET A 121 -10.24 -9.21 -11.51
CA MET A 121 -11.45 -10.04 -11.62
C MET A 121 -12.60 -9.20 -12.18
N ALA A 122 -13.39 -9.76 -13.06
CA ALA A 122 -14.60 -9.13 -13.56
C ALA A 122 -15.73 -10.14 -13.70
N SER A 123 -16.97 -9.65 -13.65
CA SER A 123 -18.18 -10.45 -13.84
C SER A 123 -18.54 -10.72 -15.30
N GLY A 124 -17.74 -10.24 -16.27
CA GLY A 124 -17.92 -10.40 -17.71
C GLY A 124 -16.63 -10.72 -18.45
N PRO A 125 -16.68 -11.00 -19.76
CA PRO A 125 -15.50 -11.35 -20.54
C PRO A 125 -14.51 -10.17 -20.55
N ILE A 126 -13.30 -10.43 -20.10
CA ILE A 126 -12.19 -9.48 -20.18
C ILE A 126 -11.29 -9.92 -21.32
N THR A 127 -11.17 -9.07 -22.33
CA THR A 127 -10.14 -9.20 -23.36
C THR A 127 -8.92 -8.42 -22.90
N SER A 128 -7.84 -9.07 -22.57
CA SER A 128 -6.51 -8.55 -22.19
C SER A 128 -6.45 -7.18 -21.47
N TRP A 129 -5.74 -7.12 -20.35
CA TRP A 129 -5.49 -5.88 -19.63
C TRP A 129 -4.01 -5.49 -19.73
N GLN A 130 -3.78 -4.26 -20.19
CA GLN A 130 -2.48 -3.62 -20.17
C GLN A 130 -2.60 -2.25 -19.51
N ILE A 131 -1.74 -1.98 -18.55
CA ILE A 131 -1.58 -0.68 -17.91
C ILE A 131 -0.10 -0.33 -18.01
N ASP A 132 0.24 0.82 -18.58
CA ASP A 132 1.61 1.28 -18.83
C ASP A 132 2.49 0.26 -19.58
N GLY A 133 1.91 -0.48 -20.54
CA GLY A 133 2.64 -1.50 -21.32
C GLY A 133 2.86 -2.83 -20.61
N GLU A 134 2.48 -2.95 -19.34
CA GLU A 134 2.59 -4.19 -18.57
C GLU A 134 1.28 -5.01 -18.65
N LYS A 135 1.41 -6.31 -18.91
CA LYS A 135 0.27 -7.25 -18.88
C LYS A 135 -0.04 -7.64 -17.45
N TRP A 136 -1.26 -7.41 -17.03
CA TRP A 136 -1.76 -7.80 -15.72
C TRP A 136 -2.43 -9.18 -15.79
N LYS A 137 -2.23 -9.99 -14.76
CA LYS A 137 -2.84 -11.34 -14.66
C LYS A 137 -4.34 -11.21 -14.37
N GLN A 138 -5.12 -12.06 -15.01
CA GLN A 138 -6.51 -12.35 -14.69
C GLN A 138 -6.60 -13.36 -13.55
#